data_894d4f2e4003ecaacdcebe51b7a992a9
#
_entry.id   894d4f2e4003ecaacdcebe51b7a992a9
#
_cell.length_a   1.000
_cell.length_b   1.000
_cell.length_c   1.000
_cell.angle_alpha   90.00
_cell.angle_beta   90.00
_cell.angle_gamma   90.00
#
_symmetry.space_group_name_H-M   'P 1'
#
loop_
_entity.id
_entity.type
_entity.pdbx_description
1 polymer ?
#
loop_
_entity_poly.entity_id
_entity_poly.type
_entity_poly.pdbx_seq_one_letter_code
_entity_poly.pdbx_strand_id
1 'polypeptide(L)'
;AVVAQHHVGHADPRVPAGSIIYYKTRREILFSTKALTDATPTGFSAYSDYGIKTDLPARYFRLPKKRLTMKEVFRDSLRIAEREPTKPHLTWLAIFHLKHKSEAGSEMHPIIGKINAVMRGEDVEGYPTFREVRGIGR
;
A
#
# COMPACT_ATOMS: atom_id res chain seq x y z
N ALA A 1 -12.23 20.69 20.38
CA ALA A 1 -11.88 20.16 20.11
C ALA A 1 -11.74 19.80 19.67
N VAL A 2 -11.91 19.91 19.86
CA VAL A 2 -11.49 19.19 19.49
C VAL A 2 -11.26 18.77 18.75
N VAL A 3 -11.47 18.97 18.69
CA VAL A 3 -11.14 18.28 18.03
C VAL A 3 -10.54 17.80 17.48
N ALA A 4 -10.37 17.74 17.55
CA ALA A 4 -9.68 17.21 17.17
C ALA A 4 -9.23 16.61 16.96
N GLN A 5 -9.18 16.42 17.23
CA GLN A 5 -8.59 15.74 17.11
C GLN A 5 -8.57 14.99 16.48
N HIS A 6 -9.07 14.83 16.20
CA HIS A 6 -9.09 13.96 15.65
C HIS A 6 -8.43 13.43 14.84
N HIS A 7 -8.16 13.38 14.99
CA HIS A 7 -7.53 12.90 14.26
C HIS A 7 -6.90 11.83 14.28
N VAL A 8 -7.22 11.55 14.09
CA VAL A 8 -6.11 10.77 13.71
C VAL A 8 -6.09 9.46 14.40
N GLY A 9 -5.50 8.41 13.81
CA GLY A 9 -5.54 7.05 14.25
C GLY A 9 -5.16 6.75 15.69
N HIS A 10 -4.55 7.70 16.37
CA HIS A 10 -4.17 7.53 17.77
C HIS A 10 -5.33 7.18 18.67
N ALA A 11 -6.54 7.40 18.22
CA ALA A 11 -7.71 7.13 19.03
C ALA A 11 -8.12 5.66 19.03
N ASP A 12 -7.52 4.81 18.22
CA ASP A 12 -7.92 3.41 18.13
C ASP A 12 -7.06 2.53 19.05
N PRO A 13 -7.69 1.83 20.02
CA PRO A 13 -6.93 1.03 20.96
C PRO A 13 -6.29 -0.23 20.36
N ARG A 14 -6.66 -0.60 19.16
CA ARG A 14 -6.10 -1.79 18.50
C ARG A 14 -4.67 -1.57 18.00
N VAL A 15 -4.24 -0.33 17.85
CA VAL A 15 -2.96 -0.02 17.23
C VAL A 15 -2.08 0.80 18.16
N PRO A 16 -0.74 0.74 17.97
CA PRO A 16 0.17 1.55 18.78
C PRO A 16 -0.09 3.04 18.63
N ALA A 17 0.20 3.79 19.70
CA ALA A 17 0.09 5.25 19.65
C ALA A 17 0.95 5.80 18.53
N GLY A 18 0.44 6.80 17.83
CA GLY A 18 1.14 7.39 16.69
C GLY A 18 0.99 6.65 15.38
N SER A 19 0.21 5.57 15.35
CA SER A 19 -0.06 4.85 14.10
C SER A 19 -0.89 5.71 13.15
N ILE A 20 -0.69 5.49 11.85
CA ILE A 20 -1.51 6.08 10.81
C ILE A 20 -2.48 5.01 10.34
N ILE A 21 -3.77 5.33 10.32
CA ILE A 21 -4.81 4.39 9.90
C ILE A 21 -5.23 4.74 8.47
N TYR A 22 -5.20 3.74 7.60
CA TYR A 22 -5.56 3.88 6.18
C TYR A 22 -6.95 3.36 5.89
N TYR A 23 -7.41 2.39 6.67
CA TYR A 23 -8.70 1.76 6.48
C TYR A 23 -9.08 1.05 7.78
N LYS A 24 -10.34 1.19 8.19
CA LYS A 24 -10.79 0.44 9.37
C LYS A 24 -12.28 0.16 9.31
N THR A 25 -12.62 -0.99 9.87
CA THR A 25 -13.99 -1.38 10.17
C THR A 25 -13.99 -1.88 11.60
N ARG A 26 -15.13 -2.36 12.07
CA ARG A 26 -15.19 -3.01 13.38
C ARG A 26 -14.27 -4.23 13.46
N ARG A 27 -14.11 -4.92 12.33
CA ARG A 27 -13.39 -6.22 12.29
C ARG A 27 -11.96 -6.09 11.83
N GLU A 28 -11.64 -5.06 11.08
CA GLU A 28 -10.34 -4.95 10.42
C GLU A 28 -9.77 -3.56 10.58
N ILE A 29 -8.44 -3.51 10.61
CA ILE A 29 -7.76 -2.23 10.58
C ILE A 29 -6.46 -2.38 9.80
N LEU A 30 -6.22 -1.42 8.90
CA LEU A 30 -5.00 -1.31 8.12
C LEU A 30 -4.27 -0.06 8.59
N PHE A 31 -3.05 -0.22 9.08
CA PHE A 31 -2.32 0.88 9.69
C PHE A 31 -0.82 0.77 9.45
N SER A 32 -0.10 1.87 9.70
CA SER A 32 1.35 1.84 9.72
C SER A 32 1.86 2.29 11.07
N THR A 33 3.03 1.78 11.45
CA THR A 33 3.67 2.14 12.70
C THR A 33 5.18 1.88 12.60
N LYS A 34 5.95 2.60 13.40
CA LYS A 34 7.38 2.33 13.60
C LYS A 34 7.61 1.46 14.82
N ALA A 35 6.58 1.27 15.63
CA ALA A 35 6.67 0.47 16.85
C ALA A 35 6.62 -1.02 16.53
N LEU A 36 7.15 -1.83 17.45
CA LEU A 36 6.95 -3.28 17.37
C LEU A 36 5.49 -3.57 17.62
N THR A 37 4.92 -4.44 16.80
CA THR A 37 3.52 -4.80 16.93
C THR A 37 3.31 -6.23 16.43
N ASP A 38 2.33 -6.90 17.03
CA ASP A 38 1.97 -8.27 16.65
C ASP A 38 0.77 -8.23 15.72
N ALA A 39 1.04 -8.00 14.45
CA ALA A 39 0.03 -7.88 13.42
C ALA A 39 0.58 -8.48 12.11
N THR A 40 -0.28 -8.64 11.12
CA THR A 40 0.13 -9.22 9.84
C THR A 40 0.68 -8.14 8.91
N PRO A 41 1.95 -8.26 8.45
CA PRO A 41 2.46 -7.32 7.45
C PRO A 41 1.61 -7.39 6.18
N THR A 42 1.33 -6.22 5.61
CA THR A 42 0.51 -6.11 4.41
C THR A 42 0.98 -4.96 3.54
N GLY A 43 0.34 -4.80 2.39
CA GLY A 43 0.68 -3.73 1.47
C GLY A 43 2.16 -3.82 1.11
N PHE A 44 2.82 -2.68 1.05
CA PHE A 44 4.23 -2.62 0.67
C PHE A 44 5.16 -3.39 1.60
N SER A 45 4.75 -3.63 2.85
CA SER A 45 5.55 -4.41 3.81
C SER A 45 5.54 -5.91 3.51
N ALA A 46 4.62 -6.38 2.68
CA ALA A 46 4.56 -7.77 2.26
C ALA A 46 5.16 -8.00 0.87
N TYR A 47 5.62 -6.95 0.20
CA TYR A 47 6.10 -7.05 -1.17
C TYR A 47 7.34 -7.91 -1.32
N SER A 48 8.17 -8.00 -0.28
CA SER A 48 9.35 -8.88 -0.34
C SER A 48 8.96 -10.34 -0.51
N ASP A 49 7.79 -10.74 -0.02
CA ASP A 49 7.29 -12.11 -0.20
C ASP A 49 6.96 -12.40 -1.67
N TYR A 50 6.84 -11.36 -2.47
CA TYR A 50 6.50 -11.47 -3.89
C TYR A 50 7.65 -11.00 -4.78
N GLY A 51 8.86 -10.95 -4.22
CA GLY A 51 10.05 -10.64 -5.00
C GLY A 51 10.29 -9.17 -5.29
N ILE A 52 9.64 -8.27 -4.56
CA ILE A 52 9.80 -6.84 -4.75
C ILE A 52 10.37 -6.21 -3.49
N LYS A 53 11.55 -5.62 -3.62
CA LYS A 53 12.22 -4.96 -2.51
C LYS A 53 11.65 -3.56 -2.33
N THR A 54 11.28 -3.23 -1.10
CA THR A 54 10.82 -1.89 -0.75
C THR A 54 11.64 -1.38 0.43
N ASP A 55 11.90 -0.08 0.43
CA ASP A 55 12.63 0.57 1.52
C ASP A 55 11.65 1.49 2.23
N LEU A 56 11.24 1.09 3.43
CA LEU A 56 10.13 1.73 4.13
C LEU A 56 10.58 2.37 5.44
N PRO A 57 10.19 3.64 5.68
CA PRO A 57 10.46 4.28 6.98
C PRO A 57 9.56 3.77 8.09
N ALA A 58 8.43 3.18 7.74
CA ALA A 58 7.49 2.58 8.67
C ALA A 58 6.95 1.31 8.04
N ARG A 59 6.29 0.48 8.84
CA ARG A 59 5.75 -0.79 8.35
C ARG A 59 4.23 -0.74 8.34
N TYR A 60 3.66 -1.45 7.39
CA TYR A 60 2.21 -1.53 7.20
C TYR A 60 1.70 -2.87 7.68
N PHE A 61 0.65 -2.83 8.48
CA PHE A 61 0.09 -4.03 9.12
C PHE A 61 -1.42 -4.06 9.00
N ARG A 62 -1.95 -5.26 9.13
CA ARG A 62 -3.38 -5.50 9.20
C ARG A 62 -3.70 -6.33 10.44
N LEU A 63 -4.82 -6.01 11.07
CA LEU A 63 -5.43 -6.79 12.14
C LEU A 63 -6.86 -7.12 11.74
N PRO A 64 -7.41 -8.27 12.15
CA PRO A 64 -6.79 -9.32 12.94
C PRO A 64 -5.71 -10.05 12.14
N LYS A 65 -4.82 -10.72 12.87
CA LYS A 65 -3.75 -11.51 12.24
C LYS A 65 -4.37 -12.65 11.44
N LYS A 66 -3.93 -12.78 10.18
CA LYS A 66 -4.32 -13.90 9.33
C LYS A 66 -3.38 -13.95 8.14
N ARG A 67 -3.37 -15.08 7.46
CA ARG A 67 -2.64 -15.19 6.21
C ARG A 67 -3.39 -14.42 5.13
N LEU A 68 -2.70 -13.49 4.47
CA LEU A 68 -3.29 -12.67 3.43
C LEU A 68 -3.00 -13.24 2.04
N THR A 69 -3.97 -13.12 1.15
CA THR A 69 -3.77 -13.46 -0.25
C THR A 69 -3.03 -12.32 -0.95
N MET A 70 -2.42 -12.63 -2.09
CA MET A 70 -1.78 -11.61 -2.92
C MET A 70 -2.75 -10.50 -3.27
N LYS A 71 -4.00 -10.85 -3.56
CA LYS A 71 -5.05 -9.89 -3.89
C LYS A 71 -5.34 -8.94 -2.74
N GLU A 72 -5.38 -9.46 -1.52
CA GLU A 72 -5.59 -8.63 -0.33
C GLU A 72 -4.42 -7.70 -0.09
N VAL A 73 -3.20 -8.20 -0.25
CA VAL A 73 -1.99 -7.39 -0.11
C VAL A 73 -1.99 -6.24 -1.12
N PHE A 74 -2.34 -6.53 -2.37
CA PHE A 74 -2.38 -5.51 -3.41
C PHE A 74 -3.46 -4.47 -3.14
N ARG A 75 -4.64 -4.90 -2.70
CA ARG A 75 -5.73 -4.00 -2.34
C ARG A 75 -5.32 -3.05 -1.21
N ASP A 76 -4.63 -3.59 -0.21
CA ASP A 76 -4.13 -2.77 0.89
C ASP A 76 -3.10 -1.76 0.40
N SER A 77 -2.25 -2.15 -0.56
CA SER A 77 -1.30 -1.22 -1.17
C SER A 77 -2.00 -0.06 -1.86
N LEU A 78 -3.10 -0.33 -2.54
CA LEU A 78 -3.89 0.72 -3.19
C LEU A 78 -4.47 1.69 -2.17
N ARG A 79 -4.96 1.19 -1.05
CA ARG A 79 -5.49 2.02 0.03
C ARG A 79 -4.41 2.91 0.62
N ILE A 80 -3.21 2.37 0.80
CA ILE A 80 -2.08 3.15 1.30
C ILE A 80 -1.70 4.24 0.30
N ALA A 81 -1.61 3.90 -0.97
CA ALA A 81 -1.23 4.86 -2.01
C ALA A 81 -2.26 5.96 -2.22
N GLU A 82 -3.54 5.68 -1.97
CA GLU A 82 -4.57 6.71 -2.03
C GLU A 82 -4.29 7.84 -1.04
N ARG A 83 -3.80 7.49 0.14
CA ARG A 83 -3.48 8.46 1.18
C ARG A 83 -2.08 9.02 1.03
N GLU A 84 -1.15 8.19 0.55
CA GLU A 84 0.27 8.55 0.42
C GLU A 84 0.74 8.26 -1.00
N PRO A 85 0.31 9.06 -1.99
CA PRO A 85 0.64 8.81 -3.39
C PRO A 85 2.05 9.28 -3.73
N THR A 86 3.04 8.79 -3.01
CA THR A 86 4.43 9.12 -3.26
C THR A 86 4.93 8.40 -4.49
N LYS A 87 5.98 8.93 -5.11
CA LYS A 87 6.57 8.31 -6.28
C LYS A 87 7.06 6.88 -6.00
N PRO A 88 7.75 6.62 -4.86
CA PRO A 88 8.11 5.23 -4.53
C PRO A 88 6.90 4.30 -4.42
N HIS A 89 5.82 4.71 -3.74
CA HIS A 89 4.63 3.88 -3.61
C HIS A 89 4.03 3.56 -4.99
N LEU A 90 3.90 4.56 -5.83
CA LEU A 90 3.33 4.37 -7.17
C LEU A 90 4.22 3.50 -8.04
N THR A 91 5.54 3.61 -7.88
CA THR A 91 6.50 2.78 -8.61
C THR A 91 6.36 1.32 -8.18
N TRP A 92 6.31 1.05 -6.87
CA TRP A 92 6.15 -0.30 -6.36
C TRP A 92 4.82 -0.92 -6.77
N LEU A 93 3.74 -0.14 -6.76
CA LEU A 93 2.44 -0.59 -7.25
C LEU A 93 2.53 -1.00 -8.72
N ALA A 94 3.19 -0.19 -9.53
CA ALA A 94 3.32 -0.48 -10.95
C ALA A 94 4.12 -1.77 -11.17
N ILE A 95 5.20 -1.96 -10.41
CA ILE A 95 6.02 -3.17 -10.49
C ILE A 95 5.20 -4.39 -10.09
N PHE A 96 4.46 -4.30 -9.00
CA PHE A 96 3.63 -5.39 -8.53
C PHE A 96 2.56 -5.76 -9.57
N HIS A 97 1.89 -4.74 -10.11
CA HIS A 97 0.87 -4.93 -11.13
C HIS A 97 1.47 -5.60 -12.38
N LEU A 98 2.64 -5.18 -12.79
CA LEU A 98 3.32 -5.73 -13.95
C LEU A 98 3.69 -7.21 -13.74
N LYS A 99 4.23 -7.53 -12.57
CA LYS A 99 4.72 -8.89 -12.27
C LYS A 99 3.61 -9.88 -11.97
N HIS A 100 2.53 -9.43 -11.34
CA HIS A 100 1.51 -10.33 -10.77
C HIS A 100 0.10 -10.02 -11.24
N LYS A 101 -0.01 -9.45 -12.42
CA LYS A 101 -1.29 -9.01 -12.97
C LYS A 101 -2.36 -10.09 -12.97
N SER A 102 -2.00 -11.30 -13.36
CA SER A 102 -2.96 -12.39 -13.44
C SER A 102 -3.38 -12.91 -12.08
N GLU A 103 -2.47 -12.90 -11.11
CA GLU A 103 -2.76 -13.43 -9.78
C GLU A 103 -3.45 -12.39 -8.89
N ALA A 104 -3.08 -11.12 -9.02
CA ALA A 104 -3.67 -10.05 -8.22
C ALA A 104 -5.09 -9.74 -8.65
N GLY A 105 -5.47 -10.16 -9.86
CA GLY A 105 -6.80 -9.91 -10.40
C GLY A 105 -6.93 -8.51 -10.98
N SER A 106 -8.12 -8.19 -11.41
CA SER A 106 -8.42 -6.88 -12.01
C SER A 106 -9.15 -6.01 -11.00
N GLU A 107 -8.40 -5.22 -10.26
CA GLU A 107 -8.98 -4.23 -9.37
C GLU A 107 -9.41 -3.01 -10.19
N MET A 108 -10.65 -2.59 -9.99
CA MET A 108 -11.16 -1.37 -10.61
C MET A 108 -10.81 -0.20 -9.69
N HIS A 109 -9.74 0.50 -10.02
CA HIS A 109 -9.25 1.60 -9.18
C HIS A 109 -8.62 2.67 -10.07
N PRO A 110 -8.81 3.97 -9.77
CA PRO A 110 -8.22 5.04 -10.57
C PRO A 110 -6.70 4.95 -10.70
N ILE A 111 -6.02 4.52 -9.65
CA ILE A 111 -4.56 4.35 -9.69
C ILE A 111 -4.18 3.30 -10.73
N ILE A 112 -4.93 2.23 -10.83
CA ILE A 112 -4.65 1.18 -11.81
C ILE A 112 -4.82 1.72 -13.24
N GLY A 113 -5.82 2.55 -13.46
CA GLY A 113 -5.99 3.19 -14.77
C GLY A 113 -4.79 4.05 -15.14
N LYS A 114 -4.25 4.80 -14.19
CA LYS A 114 -3.07 5.62 -14.42
C LYS A 114 -1.81 4.79 -14.61
N ILE A 115 -1.67 3.70 -13.87
CA ILE A 115 -0.55 2.77 -14.05
C ILE A 115 -0.60 2.18 -15.46
N ASN A 116 -1.77 1.79 -15.92
CA ASN A 116 -1.92 1.25 -17.27
C ASN A 116 -1.53 2.28 -18.34
N ALA A 117 -1.85 3.56 -18.10
CA ALA A 117 -1.43 4.63 -19.00
C ALA A 117 0.09 4.75 -19.04
N VAL A 118 0.74 4.68 -17.86
CA VAL A 118 2.21 4.68 -17.79
C VAL A 118 2.78 3.48 -18.56
N MET A 119 2.18 2.31 -18.43
CA MET A 119 2.65 1.11 -19.12
C MET A 119 2.49 1.21 -20.64
N ARG A 120 1.58 2.05 -21.12
CA ARG A 120 1.46 2.35 -22.55
C ARG A 120 2.46 3.42 -23.03
N GLY A 121 3.29 3.94 -22.14
CA GLY A 121 4.26 4.96 -22.46
C GLY A 121 3.78 6.38 -22.30
N GLU A 122 2.61 6.59 -21.70
CA GLU A 122 2.08 7.93 -21.45
C GLU A 122 2.74 8.53 -20.22
N ASP A 123 2.97 9.83 -20.25
CA ASP A 123 3.46 10.55 -19.08
C ASP A 123 2.26 10.94 -18.22
N VAL A 124 2.27 10.51 -16.96
CA VAL A 124 1.22 10.83 -16.01
C VAL A 124 1.85 11.57 -14.83
N GLU A 125 1.35 12.76 -14.59
CA GLU A 125 1.91 13.63 -13.56
C GLU A 125 1.92 12.94 -12.20
N GLY A 126 3.06 12.99 -11.51
CA GLY A 126 3.22 12.37 -10.19
C GLY A 126 3.54 10.89 -10.22
N TYR A 127 3.49 10.27 -11.38
CA TYR A 127 3.76 8.83 -11.54
C TYR A 127 5.16 8.60 -12.13
N PRO A 128 5.76 7.42 -11.89
CA PRO A 128 7.00 7.06 -12.56
C PRO A 128 6.75 6.86 -14.05
N THR A 129 7.81 6.99 -14.85
CA THR A 129 7.73 6.68 -16.27
C THR A 129 7.82 5.18 -16.48
N PHE A 130 7.42 4.73 -17.66
CA PHE A 130 7.55 3.32 -18.03
C PHE A 130 9.00 2.85 -17.90
N ARG A 131 9.94 3.68 -18.32
CA ARG A 131 11.37 3.35 -18.23
C ARG A 131 11.81 3.18 -16.78
N GLU A 132 11.35 4.06 -15.90
CA GLU A 132 11.69 3.96 -14.48
C GLU A 132 11.15 2.67 -13.87
N VAL A 133 9.90 2.33 -14.18
CA VAL A 133 9.28 1.10 -13.67
C VAL A 133 10.05 -0.13 -14.17
N ARG A 134 10.36 -0.19 -15.45
CA ARG A 134 11.10 -1.33 -16.02
C ARG A 134 12.49 -1.46 -15.44
N GLY A 135 13.16 -0.34 -15.22
CA GLY A 135 14.53 -0.36 -14.69
C GLY A 135 14.59 -0.94 -13.29
N ILE A 136 13.61 -0.62 -12.46
CA ILE A 136 13.56 -1.10 -11.08
C ILE A 136 12.98 -2.54 -11.03
N GLY A 137 12.04 -2.84 -11.91
CA GLY A 137 11.34 -4.13 -11.92
C GLY A 137 12.14 -5.32 -12.44
N ARG A 138 13.38 -5.10 -12.85
CA ARG A 138 14.24 -6.19 -13.32
C ARG A 138 14.80 -7.04 -12.15
#